data_f924c0d7987f231b62494081af274f33
#
_entry.id   f924c0d7987f231b62494081af274f33
#
_cell.length_a   1.000
_cell.length_b   1.000
_cell.length_c   1.000
_cell.angle_alpha   90.00
_cell.angle_beta   90.00
_cell.angle_gamma   90.00
#
_symmetry.space_group_name_H-M   'P 1'
#
loop_
_entity.id
_entity.type
_entity.pdbx_description
1 polymer ?
#
loop_
_entity_poly.entity_id
_entity_poly.type
_entity_poly.pdbx_seq_one_letter_code
_entity_poly.pdbx_strand_id
1 'polypeptide(L)'
;ELFADVEAGPCPFGNNDLKFTLQSVEVRPSGSDRLALSEAEVSTAWANHLGQEIPVARICEIRDRLAAIYLRRGILAAVTIPEQRINTGRLVLEVVEARVTSVAYSGDAGPAQAQVARYLDQLKGMAPFDLNLAQRYLLLASDIPGVQIRTTMRPAGERGAVALEIAVSHDPIDASLRAHNFGSRTVGRELGLARLDLNSLTPLGERTSLIAYVSGDLEEQRVVQLVEQVRLGGSGLTAEVSGSWAWTRPGEELTPLELEGESFSGVAKLAWPIVRHRRRNLNLSTGLEILDQKVEFGGGLATLTEDHLRVFFARLDGHWAPAALADHSGAVTGYVEVRHGTTALGASDYGEIEASRYLGVPDALVYRAELQVGARLTGPLVGKLTLSWQHTDDPLLSYEEFSVGNMTVGRGYDPSAASGDRAFATSLEFTTTPFASPWGMAWRPYAFFETAELTNLSPDAGKLDLSSGGFGVRLQLTPRMDVDVGWARPFDSLYGPGGDRPASRLLISLSTTLF
;
A
#
# COMPACT_ATOMS: atom_id res chain seq x y z
N GLU A 1 10.79 4.22 16.18
CA GLU A 1 11.48 5.52 16.44
C GLU A 1 12.98 5.32 16.58
N LEU A 2 13.66 4.94 15.49
CA LEU A 2 15.11 4.63 15.51
C LEU A 2 15.99 5.89 15.66
N PHE A 3 15.43 7.11 15.54
CA PHE A 3 16.22 8.34 15.38
C PHE A 3 15.58 9.57 16.05
N ALA A 4 14.69 9.39 17.02
CA ALA A 4 14.00 10.50 17.69
C ALA A 4 14.88 11.31 18.64
N ASP A 5 16.02 10.77 19.09
CA ASP A 5 16.80 11.34 20.20
C ASP A 5 18.20 11.91 19.79
N VAL A 6 18.39 12.32 18.54
CA VAL A 6 19.57 13.14 18.19
C VAL A 6 19.23 14.61 18.44
N GLU A 7 18.83 14.93 19.66
CA GLU A 7 18.70 16.31 20.09
C GLU A 7 20.09 16.95 20.26
N ALA A 8 20.27 18.10 19.64
CA ALA A 8 21.41 18.96 19.93
C ALA A 8 21.37 19.29 21.44
N GLY A 9 22.44 18.99 22.17
CA GLY A 9 22.52 19.29 23.59
C GLY A 9 22.19 20.77 23.90
N PRO A 10 21.91 21.12 25.17
CA PRO A 10 21.52 22.47 25.55
C PRO A 10 22.57 23.49 25.06
N CYS A 11 22.10 24.68 24.72
CA CYS A 11 22.99 25.76 24.28
C CYS A 11 23.91 26.21 25.44
N PRO A 12 25.24 26.06 25.32
CA PRO A 12 26.14 26.47 26.38
C PRO A 12 26.18 27.99 26.57
N PHE A 13 25.60 28.78 25.63
CA PHE A 13 25.60 30.25 25.61
C PHE A 13 24.21 30.86 25.81
N GLY A 14 23.21 30.08 26.23
CA GLY A 14 21.81 30.49 26.25
C GLY A 14 21.49 31.76 27.06
N ASN A 15 22.30 32.10 28.06
CA ASN A 15 22.15 33.26 28.94
C ASN A 15 23.26 34.31 28.74
N ASN A 16 23.92 34.34 27.58
CA ASN A 16 25.02 35.25 27.33
C ASN A 16 24.61 36.37 26.34
N ASP A 17 24.59 37.63 26.83
CA ASP A 17 24.20 38.80 26.05
C ASP A 17 25.33 39.42 25.22
N LEU A 18 26.55 38.82 25.28
CA LEU A 18 27.69 39.29 24.48
C LEU A 18 27.36 39.18 22.99
N LYS A 19 27.76 40.24 22.25
CA LYS A 19 27.62 40.30 20.80
C LYS A 19 28.97 40.25 20.10
N PHE A 20 28.98 39.75 18.88
CA PHE A 20 30.15 39.77 18.00
C PHE A 20 29.70 39.90 16.55
N THR A 21 30.55 40.40 15.67
CA THR A 21 30.28 40.48 14.24
C THR A 21 30.77 39.17 13.60
N LEU A 22 29.84 38.37 13.01
CA LEU A 22 30.17 37.13 12.33
C LEU A 22 30.77 37.42 10.96
N GLN A 23 32.07 37.24 10.80
CA GLN A 23 32.78 37.48 9.53
C GLN A 23 32.92 36.21 8.68
N SER A 24 33.14 35.06 9.31
CA SER A 24 33.32 33.79 8.63
C SER A 24 32.90 32.63 9.51
N VAL A 25 32.42 31.56 8.85
CA VAL A 25 32.17 30.26 9.51
C VAL A 25 33.02 29.20 8.82
N GLU A 26 33.76 28.46 9.59
CA GLU A 26 34.53 27.31 9.14
C GLU A 26 33.89 26.04 9.70
N VAL A 27 33.56 25.10 8.82
CA VAL A 27 33.06 23.79 9.23
C VAL A 27 34.16 22.76 9.04
N ARG A 28 34.53 22.10 10.12
CA ARG A 28 35.60 21.09 10.11
C ARG A 28 35.00 19.69 10.23
N PRO A 29 35.36 18.75 9.36
CA PRO A 29 35.06 17.36 9.59
C PRO A 29 35.84 16.85 10.82
N SER A 30 35.19 15.99 11.62
CA SER A 30 35.84 15.31 12.74
C SER A 30 35.61 13.79 12.60
N GLY A 31 36.65 13.03 12.40
CA GLY A 31 36.61 11.59 12.16
C GLY A 31 36.45 11.19 10.69
N SER A 32 36.53 12.16 9.76
CA SER A 32 36.59 11.95 8.31
C SER A 32 37.50 13.00 7.67
N ASP A 33 38.00 12.74 6.44
CA ASP A 33 38.88 13.69 5.72
C ASP A 33 38.09 14.85 5.08
N ARG A 34 36.81 14.67 4.81
CA ARG A 34 35.94 15.67 4.18
C ARG A 34 34.47 15.50 4.62
N LEU A 35 33.70 16.56 4.49
CA LEU A 35 32.26 16.55 4.71
C LEU A 35 31.52 15.86 3.54
N ALA A 36 30.44 15.18 3.83
CA ALA A 36 29.55 14.60 2.84
C ALA A 36 28.74 15.66 2.09
N LEU A 37 28.44 16.80 2.75
CA LEU A 37 27.74 17.93 2.15
C LEU A 37 28.72 18.94 1.55
N SER A 38 28.30 19.58 0.47
CA SER A 38 29.07 20.64 -0.17
C SER A 38 29.08 21.93 0.69
N GLU A 39 30.09 22.77 0.48
CA GLU A 39 30.20 24.08 1.15
C GLU A 39 28.96 24.96 0.88
N ALA A 40 28.43 24.91 -0.35
CA ALA A 40 27.21 25.64 -0.70
C ALA A 40 25.98 25.20 0.11
N GLU A 41 25.85 23.92 0.43
CA GLU A 41 24.75 23.40 1.24
C GLU A 41 24.89 23.80 2.71
N VAL A 42 26.07 23.59 3.30
CA VAL A 42 26.30 23.89 4.72
C VAL A 42 26.24 25.38 5.00
N SER A 43 26.70 26.23 4.07
CA SER A 43 26.72 27.69 4.24
C SER A 43 25.34 28.32 4.36
N THR A 44 24.28 27.64 3.90
CA THR A 44 22.90 28.08 4.07
C THR A 44 22.48 28.19 5.55
N ALA A 45 23.18 27.52 6.46
CA ALA A 45 22.92 27.60 7.89
C ALA A 45 23.19 28.98 8.49
N TRP A 46 24.13 29.75 7.92
CA TRP A 46 24.59 31.02 8.45
C TRP A 46 24.63 32.20 7.44
N ALA A 47 24.33 31.95 6.16
CA ALA A 47 24.45 32.96 5.10
C ALA A 47 23.76 34.31 5.46
N ASN A 48 22.61 34.25 6.12
CA ASN A 48 21.84 35.42 6.54
C ASN A 48 22.46 36.19 7.73
N HIS A 49 23.52 35.69 8.34
CA HIS A 49 24.17 36.28 9.52
C HIS A 49 25.57 36.84 9.25
N LEU A 50 26.13 36.55 8.06
CA LEU A 50 27.46 37.06 7.69
C LEU A 50 27.48 38.60 7.62
N GLY A 51 28.51 39.19 8.23
CA GLY A 51 28.69 40.63 8.33
C GLY A 51 27.80 41.32 9.35
N GLN A 52 26.95 40.60 10.08
CA GLN A 52 26.05 41.14 11.08
C GLN A 52 26.59 41.00 12.50
N GLU A 53 26.26 41.98 13.36
CA GLU A 53 26.46 41.85 14.80
C GLU A 53 25.36 40.95 15.39
N ILE A 54 25.73 39.79 15.93
CA ILE A 54 24.81 38.80 16.48
C ILE A 54 25.14 38.48 17.95
N PRO A 55 24.15 38.10 18.78
CA PRO A 55 24.39 37.56 20.12
C PRO A 55 25.15 36.22 20.03
N VAL A 56 26.00 35.94 21.00
CA VAL A 56 26.74 34.68 21.09
C VAL A 56 25.78 33.46 21.14
N ALA A 57 24.61 33.62 21.76
CA ALA A 57 23.57 32.59 21.77
C ALA A 57 23.11 32.18 20.35
N ARG A 58 23.23 33.05 19.34
CA ARG A 58 22.87 32.75 17.94
C ARG A 58 23.75 31.65 17.31
N ILE A 59 24.95 31.42 17.87
CA ILE A 59 25.82 30.33 17.43
C ILE A 59 25.12 28.96 17.58
N CYS A 60 24.33 28.78 18.64
CA CYS A 60 23.57 27.54 18.82
C CYS A 60 22.49 27.38 17.75
N GLU A 61 21.84 28.45 17.32
CA GLU A 61 20.87 28.36 16.21
C GLU A 61 21.55 28.00 14.89
N ILE A 62 22.76 28.52 14.63
CA ILE A 62 23.54 28.16 13.44
C ILE A 62 23.91 26.68 13.51
N ARG A 63 24.39 26.19 14.67
CA ARG A 63 24.68 24.78 14.92
C ARG A 63 23.45 23.91 14.63
N ASP A 64 22.29 24.26 15.18
CA ASP A 64 21.06 23.49 15.07
C ASP A 64 20.52 23.51 13.63
N ARG A 65 20.65 24.63 12.92
CA ARG A 65 20.33 24.73 11.49
C ARG A 65 21.24 23.83 10.66
N LEU A 66 22.53 23.80 10.95
CA LEU A 66 23.47 22.92 10.26
C LEU A 66 23.14 21.45 10.51
N ALA A 67 22.87 21.05 11.76
CA ALA A 67 22.41 19.71 12.10
C ALA A 67 21.12 19.34 11.37
N ALA A 68 20.17 20.28 11.29
CA ALA A 68 18.92 20.06 10.54
C ALA A 68 19.15 19.92 9.02
N ILE A 69 20.18 20.55 8.43
CA ILE A 69 20.55 20.36 7.02
C ILE A 69 21.02 18.92 6.80
N TYR A 70 21.90 18.39 7.64
CA TYR A 70 22.38 17.01 7.60
C TYR A 70 21.21 16.03 7.72
N LEU A 71 20.32 16.25 8.71
CA LEU A 71 19.17 15.37 8.92
C LEU A 71 18.19 15.39 7.73
N ARG A 72 17.93 16.55 7.13
CA ARG A 72 17.10 16.65 5.92
C ARG A 72 17.69 15.90 4.72
N ARG A 73 19.01 15.84 4.64
CA ARG A 73 19.73 15.03 3.63
C ARG A 73 19.75 13.54 3.98
N GLY A 74 19.29 13.18 5.17
CA GLY A 74 19.30 11.81 5.66
C GLY A 74 20.65 11.36 6.20
N ILE A 75 21.58 12.27 6.45
CA ILE A 75 22.88 11.93 7.02
C ILE A 75 22.84 12.13 8.53
N LEU A 76 23.19 11.09 9.28
CA LEU A 76 23.32 11.20 10.73
C LEU A 76 24.65 11.89 11.07
N ALA A 77 24.56 13.07 11.66
CA ALA A 77 25.72 13.83 12.05
C ALA A 77 25.46 14.60 13.36
N ALA A 78 26.48 14.70 14.19
CA ALA A 78 26.52 15.58 15.34
C ALA A 78 27.30 16.85 15.00
N VAL A 79 26.73 18.02 15.30
CA VAL A 79 27.41 19.32 15.13
C VAL A 79 27.78 19.85 16.51
N THR A 80 29.04 20.11 16.73
CA THR A 80 29.57 20.60 18.00
C THR A 80 30.28 21.96 17.83
N ILE A 81 30.30 22.74 18.90
CA ILE A 81 31.03 24.00 18.98
C ILE A 81 32.28 23.74 19.81
N PRO A 82 33.47 23.65 19.20
CA PRO A 82 34.72 23.46 19.94
C PRO A 82 35.03 24.71 20.78
N GLU A 83 35.87 24.53 21.78
CA GLU A 83 36.44 25.65 22.54
C GLU A 83 37.21 26.57 21.60
N GLN A 84 36.81 27.87 21.56
CA GLN A 84 37.38 28.83 20.60
C GLN A 84 37.24 30.26 21.07
N ARG A 85 38.06 31.13 20.47
CA ARG A 85 37.98 32.59 20.66
C ARG A 85 37.23 33.21 19.48
N ILE A 86 36.10 33.89 19.72
CA ILE A 86 35.24 34.49 18.70
C ILE A 86 35.45 35.97 18.47
N ASN A 87 36.44 36.60 19.17
CA ASN A 87 36.76 38.01 19.06
C ASN A 87 37.22 38.45 17.66
N THR A 88 37.63 37.53 16.81
CA THR A 88 38.02 37.78 15.41
C THR A 88 36.83 37.69 14.43
N GLY A 89 35.64 37.40 14.90
CA GLY A 89 34.46 37.18 14.03
C GLY A 89 34.46 35.84 13.30
N ARG A 90 35.42 34.96 13.56
CA ARG A 90 35.51 33.60 12.98
C ARG A 90 34.85 32.60 13.92
N LEU A 91 33.84 31.87 13.41
CA LEU A 91 33.18 30.76 14.09
C LEU A 91 33.67 29.44 13.50
N VAL A 92 34.10 28.53 14.36
CA VAL A 92 34.40 27.15 13.97
C VAL A 92 33.34 26.22 14.49
N LEU A 93 32.82 25.37 13.61
CA LEU A 93 31.91 24.26 13.94
C LEU A 93 32.57 22.95 13.55
N GLU A 94 32.46 21.96 14.40
CA GLU A 94 32.92 20.60 14.09
C GLU A 94 31.71 19.72 13.77
N VAL A 95 31.80 18.97 12.67
CA VAL A 95 30.78 18.00 12.25
C VAL A 95 31.35 16.61 12.35
N VAL A 96 30.70 15.77 13.14
CA VAL A 96 31.00 14.36 13.30
C VAL A 96 29.93 13.57 12.55
N GLU A 97 30.21 13.15 11.33
CA GLU A 97 29.33 12.28 10.56
C GLU A 97 29.40 10.85 11.12
N ALA A 98 28.22 10.27 11.37
CA ALA A 98 28.17 8.90 11.87
C ALA A 98 28.64 7.90 10.79
N ARG A 99 29.25 6.80 11.24
CA ARG A 99 29.64 5.67 10.40
C ARG A 99 29.30 4.35 11.08
N VAL A 100 28.79 3.40 10.33
CA VAL A 100 28.49 2.06 10.84
C VAL A 100 29.77 1.24 10.91
N THR A 101 30.21 0.90 12.11
CA THR A 101 31.42 0.11 12.34
C THR A 101 31.14 -1.38 12.52
N SER A 102 29.95 -1.72 12.99
CA SER A 102 29.54 -3.11 13.13
C SER A 102 28.03 -3.28 12.93
N VAL A 103 27.64 -4.41 12.37
CA VAL A 103 26.25 -4.87 12.26
C VAL A 103 26.20 -6.27 12.84
N ALA A 104 25.53 -6.41 13.98
CA ALA A 104 25.34 -7.68 14.66
C ALA A 104 23.88 -8.12 14.52
N TYR A 105 23.65 -9.38 14.15
CA TYR A 105 22.31 -9.96 14.13
C TYR A 105 22.15 -10.96 15.26
N SER A 106 20.98 -10.97 15.86
CA SER A 106 20.55 -11.95 16.85
C SER A 106 19.20 -12.53 16.46
N GLY A 107 18.89 -13.72 16.89
CA GLY A 107 17.66 -14.43 16.56
C GLY A 107 17.80 -15.29 15.30
N ASP A 108 16.67 -15.69 14.75
CA ASP A 108 16.59 -16.64 13.64
C ASP A 108 15.62 -16.12 12.56
N ALA A 109 16.08 -16.06 11.31
CA ALA A 109 15.27 -15.73 10.14
C ALA A 109 14.78 -17.01 9.41
N GLY A 110 14.94 -18.17 10.03
CA GLY A 110 14.64 -19.45 9.39
C GLY A 110 15.44 -19.68 8.11
N PRO A 111 14.89 -20.39 7.11
CA PRO A 111 15.57 -20.64 5.85
C PRO A 111 15.97 -19.37 5.08
N ALA A 112 15.27 -18.24 5.28
CA ALA A 112 15.54 -16.96 4.62
C ALA A 112 16.77 -16.20 5.16
N GLN A 113 17.55 -16.77 6.09
CA GLN A 113 18.72 -16.13 6.72
C GLN A 113 19.67 -15.49 5.71
N ALA A 114 19.97 -16.19 4.62
CA ALA A 114 20.87 -15.69 3.57
C ALA A 114 20.28 -14.47 2.83
N GLN A 115 18.98 -14.46 2.60
CA GLN A 115 18.28 -13.36 1.94
C GLN A 115 18.20 -12.13 2.87
N VAL A 116 17.92 -12.32 4.16
CA VAL A 116 17.97 -11.27 5.18
C VAL A 116 19.37 -10.67 5.25
N ALA A 117 20.40 -11.51 5.36
CA ALA A 117 21.79 -11.07 5.42
C ALA A 117 22.18 -10.22 4.20
N ARG A 118 21.71 -10.58 3.00
CA ARG A 118 21.98 -9.84 1.75
C ARG A 118 21.56 -8.36 1.82
N TYR A 119 20.45 -8.07 2.48
CA TYR A 119 20.00 -6.69 2.70
C TYR A 119 20.77 -6.03 3.85
N LEU A 120 20.93 -6.71 4.97
CA LEU A 120 21.56 -6.14 6.17
C LEU A 120 23.06 -5.90 5.99
N ASP A 121 23.73 -6.70 5.17
CA ASP A 121 25.15 -6.54 4.86
C ASP A 121 25.46 -5.24 4.11
N GLN A 122 24.45 -4.65 3.43
CA GLN A 122 24.57 -3.32 2.80
C GLN A 122 24.76 -2.19 3.83
N LEU A 123 24.45 -2.45 5.10
CA LEU A 123 24.65 -1.49 6.18
C LEU A 123 26.08 -1.49 6.71
N LYS A 124 26.85 -2.57 6.49
CA LYS A 124 28.22 -2.72 6.98
C LYS A 124 29.16 -1.70 6.35
N GLY A 125 29.87 -0.96 7.18
CA GLY A 125 30.86 0.03 6.72
C GLY A 125 30.24 1.27 6.05
N MET A 126 28.94 1.50 6.20
CA MET A 126 28.26 2.68 5.63
C MET A 126 28.82 3.96 6.29
N ALA A 127 29.50 4.79 5.49
CA ALA A 127 30.12 6.04 5.92
C ALA A 127 30.04 7.10 4.79
N PRO A 128 29.35 8.24 5.01
CA PRO A 128 28.58 8.57 6.20
C PRO A 128 27.34 7.68 6.36
N PHE A 129 26.80 7.62 7.58
CA PHE A 129 25.59 6.84 7.83
C PHE A 129 24.38 7.54 7.21
N ASP A 130 23.93 7.04 6.06
CA ASP A 130 22.74 7.48 5.35
C ASP A 130 21.49 6.78 5.90
N LEU A 131 20.66 7.55 6.61
CA LEU A 131 19.42 7.09 7.24
C LEU A 131 18.36 6.61 6.22
N ASN A 132 18.32 7.26 5.05
CA ASN A 132 17.35 6.89 4.01
C ASN A 132 17.72 5.54 3.39
N LEU A 133 19.00 5.36 3.08
CA LEU A 133 19.53 4.12 2.52
C LEU A 133 19.45 2.98 3.54
N ALA A 134 19.82 3.25 4.80
CA ALA A 134 19.70 2.27 5.89
C ALA A 134 18.25 1.85 6.09
N GLN A 135 17.31 2.81 6.13
CA GLN A 135 15.89 2.52 6.24
C GLN A 135 15.38 1.67 5.08
N ARG A 136 15.84 1.95 3.83
CA ARG A 136 15.48 1.13 2.67
C ARG A 136 15.87 -0.34 2.88
N TYR A 137 17.10 -0.62 3.26
CA TYR A 137 17.58 -2.00 3.42
C TYR A 137 16.92 -2.71 4.60
N LEU A 138 16.69 -2.00 5.71
CA LEU A 138 15.96 -2.55 6.86
C LEU A 138 14.49 -2.89 6.49
N LEU A 139 13.83 -2.04 5.72
CA LEU A 139 12.47 -2.29 5.25
C LEU A 139 12.44 -3.44 4.23
N LEU A 140 13.37 -3.50 3.29
CA LEU A 140 13.44 -4.61 2.33
C LEU A 140 13.69 -5.96 3.02
N ALA A 141 14.49 -5.97 4.09
CA ALA A 141 14.68 -7.17 4.89
C ALA A 141 13.40 -7.55 5.68
N SER A 142 12.66 -6.56 6.21
CA SER A 142 11.36 -6.79 6.85
C SER A 142 10.24 -7.19 5.87
N ASP A 143 10.41 -6.90 4.58
CA ASP A 143 9.44 -7.27 3.53
C ASP A 143 9.57 -8.76 3.13
N ILE A 144 10.60 -9.46 3.60
CA ILE A 144 10.71 -10.92 3.40
C ILE A 144 9.57 -11.59 4.19
N PRO A 145 8.76 -12.43 3.55
CA PRO A 145 7.62 -13.07 4.19
C PRO A 145 7.99 -13.78 5.50
N GLY A 146 7.19 -13.55 6.53
CA GLY A 146 7.40 -14.12 7.88
C GLY A 146 8.52 -13.47 8.68
N VAL A 147 9.36 -12.59 8.10
CA VAL A 147 10.50 -11.99 8.81
C VAL A 147 10.11 -10.70 9.51
N GLN A 148 10.42 -10.62 10.80
CA GLN A 148 10.30 -9.41 11.60
C GLN A 148 11.67 -8.92 12.03
N ILE A 149 11.91 -7.60 11.94
CA ILE A 149 13.20 -6.99 12.27
C ILE A 149 12.99 -5.87 13.28
N ARG A 150 13.82 -5.89 14.34
CA ARG A 150 13.96 -4.80 15.31
C ARG A 150 15.41 -4.35 15.32
N THR A 151 15.64 -3.06 15.12
CA THR A 151 17.00 -2.50 15.05
C THR A 151 17.22 -1.54 16.22
N THR A 152 18.35 -1.70 16.90
CA THR A 152 18.85 -0.78 17.92
C THR A 152 20.20 -0.24 17.47
N MET A 153 20.39 1.07 17.60
CA MET A 153 21.66 1.72 17.31
C MET A 153 22.34 2.10 18.62
N ARG A 154 23.64 1.82 18.73
CA ARG A 154 24.46 2.17 19.90
C ARG A 154 25.76 2.86 19.49
N PRO A 155 26.28 3.79 20.32
CA PRO A 155 27.65 4.30 20.15
C PRO A 155 28.66 3.16 20.23
N ALA A 156 29.69 3.19 19.37
CA ALA A 156 30.70 2.12 19.27
C ALA A 156 32.10 2.56 19.71
N GLY A 157 32.21 3.36 20.78
CA GLY A 157 33.47 3.75 21.42
C GLY A 157 34.18 4.92 20.76
N GLU A 158 34.42 4.92 19.46
CA GLU A 158 35.03 6.04 18.74
C GLU A 158 34.01 7.12 18.38
N ARG A 159 34.47 8.36 18.22
CA ARG A 159 33.66 9.51 17.80
C ARG A 159 32.97 9.23 16.45
N GLY A 160 31.66 9.31 16.38
CA GLY A 160 30.88 9.06 15.18
C GLY A 160 30.72 7.57 14.82
N ALA A 161 31.37 6.65 15.52
CA ALA A 161 31.18 5.22 15.30
C ALA A 161 29.85 4.75 15.92
N VAL A 162 29.05 4.00 15.14
CA VAL A 162 27.81 3.39 15.59
C VAL A 162 27.80 1.89 15.29
N ALA A 163 27.27 1.13 16.22
CA ALA A 163 26.97 -0.29 16.08
C ALA A 163 25.45 -0.47 15.89
N LEU A 164 25.07 -1.29 14.92
CA LEU A 164 23.70 -1.70 14.71
C LEU A 164 23.48 -3.11 15.28
N GLU A 165 22.57 -3.25 16.22
CA GLU A 165 22.10 -4.52 16.75
C GLU A 165 20.73 -4.82 16.16
N ILE A 166 20.60 -5.93 15.42
CA ILE A 166 19.40 -6.28 14.68
C ILE A 166 18.87 -7.61 15.20
N ALA A 167 17.73 -7.56 15.86
CA ALA A 167 17.00 -8.75 16.27
C ALA A 167 16.05 -9.18 15.15
N VAL A 168 16.11 -10.44 14.78
CA VAL A 168 15.33 -11.04 13.70
C VAL A 168 14.50 -12.19 14.27
N SER A 169 13.24 -12.28 13.89
CA SER A 169 12.38 -13.43 14.15
C SER A 169 11.65 -13.83 12.87
N HIS A 170 11.19 -15.08 12.83
CA HIS A 170 10.51 -15.65 11.68
C HIS A 170 9.22 -16.36 12.11
N ASP A 171 8.11 -15.99 11.43
CA ASP A 171 6.80 -16.59 11.57
C ASP A 171 6.48 -17.33 10.27
N PRO A 172 6.64 -18.66 10.22
CA PRO A 172 6.56 -19.42 8.97
C PRO A 172 5.15 -19.59 8.43
N ILE A 173 4.12 -19.43 9.24
CA ILE A 173 2.74 -19.72 8.86
C ILE A 173 1.82 -18.63 9.37
N ASP A 174 1.01 -18.07 8.46
CA ASP A 174 -0.12 -17.23 8.80
C ASP A 174 -1.40 -17.86 8.25
N ALA A 175 -2.47 -17.87 9.03
CA ALA A 175 -3.76 -18.35 8.57
C ALA A 175 -4.90 -17.43 9.02
N SER A 176 -5.87 -17.23 8.14
CA SER A 176 -7.03 -16.39 8.43
C SER A 176 -8.30 -16.96 7.84
N LEU A 177 -9.41 -16.69 8.52
CA LEU A 177 -10.76 -17.03 8.08
C LEU A 177 -11.60 -15.75 8.03
N ARG A 178 -12.49 -15.69 7.03
CA ARG A 178 -13.51 -14.65 6.94
C ARG A 178 -14.83 -15.28 6.51
N ALA A 179 -15.91 -14.86 7.14
CA ALA A 179 -17.27 -15.15 6.72
C ALA A 179 -18.01 -13.83 6.53
N HIS A 180 -18.84 -13.71 5.47
CA HIS A 180 -19.59 -12.51 5.20
C HIS A 180 -20.80 -12.79 4.31
N ASN A 181 -21.76 -11.85 4.30
CA ASN A 181 -22.95 -11.93 3.44
C ASN A 181 -22.92 -10.91 2.28
N PHE A 182 -21.71 -10.65 1.73
CA PHE A 182 -21.53 -9.63 0.68
C PHE A 182 -21.84 -10.15 -0.73
N GLY A 183 -22.12 -11.41 -0.91
CA GLY A 183 -22.43 -12.01 -2.19
C GLY A 183 -23.73 -11.48 -2.81
N SER A 184 -23.97 -11.87 -4.06
CA SER A 184 -25.22 -11.60 -4.77
C SER A 184 -26.28 -12.66 -4.43
N ARG A 185 -27.53 -12.40 -4.80
CA ARG A 185 -28.60 -13.40 -4.66
C ARG A 185 -28.37 -14.62 -5.54
N THR A 186 -27.79 -14.40 -6.71
CA THR A 186 -27.68 -15.41 -7.75
C THR A 186 -26.45 -16.32 -7.63
N VAL A 187 -25.39 -15.89 -6.92
CA VAL A 187 -24.17 -16.69 -6.73
C VAL A 187 -23.79 -16.85 -5.25
N GLY A 188 -24.79 -16.77 -4.36
CA GLY A 188 -24.63 -16.97 -2.91
C GLY A 188 -24.35 -15.68 -2.16
N ARG A 189 -25.22 -15.38 -1.18
CA ARG A 189 -25.05 -14.20 -0.30
C ARG A 189 -24.01 -14.44 0.77
N GLU A 190 -24.08 -15.58 1.40
CA GLU A 190 -23.19 -15.99 2.49
C GLU A 190 -21.95 -16.64 1.88
N LEU A 191 -20.79 -16.13 2.25
CA LEU A 191 -19.51 -16.50 1.68
C LEU A 191 -18.47 -16.75 2.77
N GLY A 192 -17.71 -17.81 2.62
CA GLY A 192 -16.57 -18.15 3.45
C GLY A 192 -15.27 -18.02 2.68
N LEU A 193 -14.24 -17.47 3.32
CA LEU A 193 -12.89 -17.37 2.78
C LEU A 193 -11.91 -17.95 3.80
N ALA A 194 -11.05 -18.85 3.37
CA ALA A 194 -9.90 -19.34 4.12
C ALA A 194 -8.61 -18.99 3.38
N ARG A 195 -7.62 -18.48 4.09
CA ARG A 195 -6.29 -18.19 3.56
C ARG A 195 -5.23 -18.80 4.44
N LEU A 196 -4.25 -19.43 3.81
CA LEU A 196 -3.05 -19.98 4.41
C LEU A 196 -1.85 -19.41 3.67
N ASP A 197 -0.95 -18.74 4.39
CA ASP A 197 0.33 -18.25 3.88
C ASP A 197 1.46 -19.06 4.51
N LEU A 198 2.29 -19.64 3.66
CA LEU A 198 3.55 -20.29 4.02
C LEU A 198 4.69 -19.34 3.68
N ASN A 199 5.41 -18.89 4.69
CA ASN A 199 6.37 -17.80 4.58
C ASN A 199 7.79 -18.31 4.70
N SER A 200 8.61 -18.10 3.67
CA SER A 200 10.06 -18.35 3.69
C SER A 200 10.42 -19.75 4.22
N LEU A 201 9.75 -20.78 3.71
CA LEU A 201 10.07 -22.17 4.05
C LEU A 201 11.35 -22.66 3.35
N THR A 202 11.81 -21.90 2.32
CA THR A 202 13.06 -22.15 1.60
C THR A 202 13.98 -20.93 1.66
N PRO A 203 15.25 -21.04 1.23
CA PRO A 203 16.18 -19.91 1.18
C PRO A 203 15.81 -18.81 0.18
N LEU A 204 14.75 -18.95 -0.61
CA LEU A 204 14.32 -17.97 -1.61
C LEU A 204 13.60 -16.77 -1.00
N GLY A 205 13.17 -16.87 0.28
CA GLY A 205 12.39 -15.82 0.93
C GLY A 205 11.03 -15.64 0.25
N GLU A 206 10.39 -16.76 -0.05
CA GLU A 206 9.13 -16.86 -0.79
C GLU A 206 7.92 -16.74 0.12
N ARG A 207 6.77 -16.51 -0.51
CA ARG A 207 5.44 -16.72 0.07
C ARG A 207 4.62 -17.58 -0.86
N THR A 208 4.15 -18.71 -0.34
CA THR A 208 3.13 -19.53 -0.99
C THR A 208 1.80 -19.27 -0.28
N SER A 209 0.81 -18.74 -1.00
CA SER A 209 -0.54 -18.49 -0.47
C SER A 209 -1.53 -19.44 -1.10
N LEU A 210 -2.31 -20.16 -0.29
CA LEU A 210 -3.48 -20.90 -0.70
C LEU A 210 -4.72 -20.19 -0.18
N ILE A 211 -5.64 -19.87 -1.10
CA ILE A 211 -6.88 -19.15 -0.79
C ILE A 211 -8.04 -19.98 -1.32
N ALA A 212 -9.02 -20.25 -0.47
CA ALA A 212 -10.27 -20.89 -0.84
C ALA A 212 -11.43 -19.96 -0.49
N TYR A 213 -12.38 -19.84 -1.40
CA TYR A 213 -13.57 -19.02 -1.26
C TYR A 213 -14.78 -19.82 -1.72
N VAL A 214 -15.83 -19.88 -0.91
CA VAL A 214 -17.00 -20.73 -1.17
C VAL A 214 -18.27 -20.02 -0.72
N SER A 215 -19.39 -20.26 -1.45
CA SER A 215 -20.74 -19.92 -1.01
C SER A 215 -21.19 -20.81 0.15
N GLY A 216 -22.17 -20.35 0.93
CA GLY A 216 -22.65 -21.05 2.12
C GLY A 216 -23.28 -22.41 1.82
N ASP A 217 -23.84 -22.59 0.63
CA ASP A 217 -24.38 -23.85 0.11
C ASP A 217 -23.32 -24.79 -0.51
N LEU A 218 -22.09 -24.28 -0.69
CA LEU A 218 -20.96 -24.98 -1.33
C LEU A 218 -21.18 -25.32 -2.83
N GLU A 219 -22.21 -24.81 -3.47
CA GLU A 219 -22.58 -25.13 -4.84
C GLU A 219 -22.55 -23.91 -5.77
N GLU A 220 -23.12 -22.78 -5.34
CA GLU A 220 -23.30 -21.61 -6.19
C GLU A 220 -21.96 -20.94 -6.59
N GLN A 221 -20.98 -20.93 -5.69
CA GLN A 221 -19.65 -20.39 -6.02
C GLN A 221 -18.53 -21.11 -5.25
N ARG A 222 -17.49 -21.49 -5.98
CA ARG A 222 -16.24 -22.02 -5.42
C ARG A 222 -15.05 -21.43 -6.15
N VAL A 223 -14.08 -20.93 -5.40
CA VAL A 223 -12.83 -20.40 -5.96
C VAL A 223 -11.66 -20.96 -5.17
N VAL A 224 -10.63 -21.41 -5.89
CA VAL A 224 -9.34 -21.79 -5.30
C VAL A 224 -8.26 -21.00 -6.00
N GLN A 225 -7.40 -20.33 -5.21
CA GLN A 225 -6.28 -19.57 -5.74
C GLN A 225 -4.97 -20.00 -5.08
N LEU A 226 -3.95 -20.17 -5.90
CA LEU A 226 -2.56 -20.38 -5.49
C LEU A 226 -1.73 -19.19 -5.94
N VAL A 227 -0.93 -18.64 -5.02
CA VAL A 227 0.00 -17.54 -5.32
C VAL A 227 1.38 -17.92 -4.83
N GLU A 228 2.37 -17.83 -5.70
CA GLU A 228 3.78 -18.00 -5.36
C GLU A 228 4.52 -16.70 -5.62
N GLN A 229 5.17 -16.15 -4.60
CA GLN A 229 5.97 -14.94 -4.68
C GLN A 229 7.38 -15.21 -4.17
N VAL A 230 8.40 -14.84 -4.96
CA VAL A 230 9.81 -15.00 -4.61
C VAL A 230 10.56 -13.69 -4.67
N ARG A 231 11.62 -13.56 -3.86
CA ARG A 231 12.51 -12.40 -3.84
C ARG A 231 13.71 -12.63 -4.75
N LEU A 232 13.95 -11.69 -5.68
CA LEU A 232 15.03 -11.77 -6.64
C LEU A 232 16.17 -10.79 -6.30
N GLY A 233 17.34 -11.30 -5.99
CA GLY A 233 18.52 -10.47 -5.72
C GLY A 233 18.41 -9.61 -4.46
N GLY A 234 19.08 -8.45 -4.46
CA GLY A 234 19.20 -7.52 -3.32
C GLY A 234 18.56 -6.15 -3.54
N SER A 235 17.85 -5.94 -4.65
CA SER A 235 17.21 -4.64 -4.97
C SER A 235 15.78 -4.50 -4.42
N GLY A 236 15.19 -5.61 -3.93
CA GLY A 236 13.79 -5.72 -3.54
C GLY A 236 12.88 -6.18 -4.70
N LEU A 237 13.43 -6.55 -5.86
CA LEU A 237 12.65 -7.12 -6.96
C LEU A 237 11.96 -8.40 -6.51
N THR A 238 10.69 -8.56 -6.87
CA THR A 238 9.89 -9.77 -6.63
C THR A 238 9.35 -10.30 -7.94
N ALA A 239 9.31 -11.62 -8.07
CA ALA A 239 8.52 -12.30 -9.09
C ALA A 239 7.33 -12.98 -8.41
N GLU A 240 6.18 -12.94 -9.06
CA GLU A 240 4.95 -13.55 -8.59
C GLU A 240 4.28 -14.29 -9.74
N VAL A 241 3.83 -15.51 -9.45
CA VAL A 241 2.96 -16.28 -10.32
C VAL A 241 1.74 -16.68 -9.51
N SER A 242 0.55 -16.49 -10.08
CA SER A 242 -0.68 -16.96 -9.45
C SER A 242 -1.61 -17.62 -10.45
N GLY A 243 -2.44 -18.53 -9.94
CA GLY A 243 -3.53 -19.16 -10.66
C GLY A 243 -4.77 -19.20 -9.79
N SER A 244 -5.91 -18.82 -10.36
CA SER A 244 -7.22 -18.84 -9.71
C SER A 244 -8.19 -19.64 -10.58
N TRP A 245 -8.87 -20.59 -9.99
CA TRP A 245 -9.92 -21.40 -10.61
C TRP A 245 -11.23 -21.11 -9.91
N ALA A 246 -12.26 -20.79 -10.67
CA ALA A 246 -13.59 -20.52 -10.15
C ALA A 246 -14.64 -21.35 -10.89
N TRP A 247 -15.60 -21.84 -10.13
CA TRP A 247 -16.79 -22.53 -10.59
C TRP A 247 -18.01 -21.85 -10.02
N THR A 248 -19.01 -21.61 -10.88
CA THR A 248 -20.25 -20.95 -10.49
C THR A 248 -21.44 -21.71 -11.03
N ARG A 249 -22.48 -21.85 -10.20
CA ARG A 249 -23.79 -22.38 -10.58
C ARG A 249 -24.85 -21.43 -10.03
N PRO A 250 -25.22 -20.40 -10.80
CA PRO A 250 -26.17 -19.41 -10.32
C PRO A 250 -27.50 -20.05 -9.92
N GLY A 251 -27.95 -19.70 -8.72
CA GLY A 251 -29.21 -20.12 -8.12
C GLY A 251 -30.36 -19.15 -8.34
N GLU A 252 -31.34 -19.19 -7.43
CA GLU A 252 -32.53 -18.33 -7.38
C GLU A 252 -33.30 -18.28 -8.70
N GLU A 253 -33.49 -17.11 -9.28
CA GLU A 253 -34.24 -16.90 -10.52
C GLU A 253 -33.56 -17.53 -11.75
N LEU A 254 -32.27 -17.81 -11.67
CA LEU A 254 -31.47 -18.40 -12.76
C LEU A 254 -31.41 -19.95 -12.72
N THR A 255 -31.89 -20.56 -11.63
CA THR A 255 -31.91 -22.04 -11.48
C THR A 255 -32.53 -22.77 -12.69
N PRO A 256 -33.67 -22.30 -13.29
CA PRO A 256 -34.25 -23.01 -14.43
C PRO A 256 -33.40 -22.99 -15.70
N LEU A 257 -32.40 -22.12 -15.77
CA LEU A 257 -31.50 -22.00 -16.92
C LEU A 257 -30.32 -22.98 -16.83
N GLU A 258 -30.13 -23.64 -15.67
CA GLU A 258 -29.02 -24.57 -15.40
C GLU A 258 -27.69 -24.03 -15.92
N LEU A 259 -27.38 -22.77 -15.52
CA LEU A 259 -26.12 -22.14 -15.91
C LEU A 259 -24.92 -22.71 -15.15
N GLU A 260 -23.88 -23.03 -15.85
CA GLU A 260 -22.59 -23.43 -15.28
C GLU A 260 -21.49 -22.49 -15.81
N GLY A 261 -20.76 -21.86 -14.89
CA GLY A 261 -19.64 -20.99 -15.22
C GLY A 261 -18.33 -21.59 -14.73
N GLU A 262 -17.33 -21.60 -15.59
CA GLU A 262 -15.96 -21.94 -15.24
C GLU A 262 -15.03 -20.81 -15.64
N SER A 263 -14.08 -20.45 -14.78
CA SER A 263 -13.05 -19.49 -15.15
C SER A 263 -11.69 -19.86 -14.57
N PHE A 264 -10.66 -19.59 -15.34
CA PHE A 264 -9.27 -19.64 -14.93
C PHE A 264 -8.63 -18.29 -15.15
N SER A 265 -8.00 -17.73 -14.11
CA SER A 265 -7.16 -16.52 -14.22
C SER A 265 -5.75 -16.85 -13.76
N GLY A 266 -4.76 -16.59 -14.62
CA GLY A 266 -3.34 -16.74 -14.34
C GLY A 266 -2.62 -15.39 -14.44
N VAL A 267 -1.72 -15.08 -13.51
CA VAL A 267 -0.89 -13.87 -13.55
C VAL A 267 0.57 -14.22 -13.36
N ALA A 268 1.42 -13.67 -14.23
CA ALA A 268 2.87 -13.66 -14.03
C ALA A 268 3.33 -12.19 -13.95
N LYS A 269 3.96 -11.81 -12.83
CA LYS A 269 4.25 -10.41 -12.51
C LYS A 269 5.64 -10.23 -11.93
N LEU A 270 6.31 -9.16 -12.34
CA LEU A 270 7.50 -8.62 -11.70
C LEU A 270 7.14 -7.31 -10.98
N ALA A 271 7.60 -7.13 -9.76
CA ALA A 271 7.37 -5.92 -9.00
C ALA A 271 8.67 -5.41 -8.37
N TRP A 272 8.93 -4.11 -8.51
CA TRP A 272 10.15 -3.47 -8.02
C TRP A 272 9.82 -2.23 -7.18
N PRO A 273 10.27 -2.18 -5.89
CA PRO A 273 10.13 -1.01 -5.04
C PRO A 273 11.14 0.07 -5.42
N ILE A 274 10.74 1.01 -6.29
CA ILE A 274 11.55 2.16 -6.73
C ILE A 274 11.92 3.01 -5.50
N VAL A 275 10.90 3.35 -4.69
CA VAL A 275 11.06 4.04 -3.41
C VAL A 275 10.51 3.14 -2.31
N ARG A 276 11.35 2.84 -1.29
CA ARG A 276 10.94 2.07 -0.11
C ARG A 276 11.35 2.82 1.15
N HIS A 277 10.40 3.51 1.75
CA HIS A 277 10.56 4.33 2.93
C HIS A 277 9.32 4.21 3.83
N ARG A 278 9.42 4.46 5.13
CA ARG A 278 8.26 4.35 6.07
C ARG A 278 7.07 5.21 5.69
N ARG A 279 7.32 6.44 5.21
CA ARG A 279 6.29 7.44 4.89
C ARG A 279 5.99 7.57 3.40
N ARG A 280 6.78 6.96 2.53
CA ARG A 280 6.60 7.05 1.09
C ARG A 280 7.10 5.78 0.42
N ASN A 281 6.26 5.20 -0.38
CA ASN A 281 6.59 4.03 -1.17
C ASN A 281 6.14 4.26 -2.60
N LEU A 282 6.92 3.76 -3.55
CA LEU A 282 6.58 3.74 -4.96
C LEU A 282 7.02 2.40 -5.51
N ASN A 283 6.07 1.63 -6.01
CA ASN A 283 6.30 0.29 -6.51
C ASN A 283 5.84 0.21 -7.97
N LEU A 284 6.73 -0.21 -8.87
CA LEU A 284 6.42 -0.48 -10.26
C LEU A 284 6.21 -1.98 -10.42
N SER A 285 5.12 -2.38 -11.03
CA SER A 285 4.87 -3.76 -11.43
C SER A 285 4.51 -3.86 -12.90
N THR A 286 4.88 -4.95 -13.54
CA THR A 286 4.50 -5.29 -14.91
C THR A 286 4.31 -6.78 -15.02
N GLY A 287 3.43 -7.20 -15.90
CA GLY A 287 3.13 -8.63 -16.04
C GLY A 287 2.21 -8.94 -17.21
N LEU A 288 1.87 -10.19 -17.27
CA LEU A 288 0.87 -10.76 -18.16
C LEU A 288 -0.22 -11.42 -17.31
N GLU A 289 -1.45 -11.10 -17.62
CA GLU A 289 -2.64 -11.77 -17.12
C GLU A 289 -3.27 -12.59 -18.25
N ILE A 290 -3.64 -13.83 -17.96
CA ILE A 290 -4.41 -14.69 -18.83
C ILE A 290 -5.74 -14.97 -18.15
N LEU A 291 -6.84 -14.88 -18.88
CA LEU A 291 -8.16 -15.25 -18.41
C LEU A 291 -8.81 -16.16 -19.48
N ASP A 292 -9.33 -17.28 -19.02
CA ASP A 292 -10.20 -18.15 -19.79
C ASP A 292 -11.50 -18.29 -18.98
N GLN A 293 -12.61 -17.86 -19.57
CA GLN A 293 -13.91 -17.89 -18.91
C GLN A 293 -14.94 -18.45 -19.85
N LYS A 294 -15.75 -19.38 -19.37
CA LYS A 294 -16.83 -20.03 -20.11
C LYS A 294 -18.09 -20.06 -19.27
N VAL A 295 -19.23 -19.80 -19.88
CA VAL A 295 -20.57 -19.99 -19.30
C VAL A 295 -21.37 -20.89 -20.22
N GLU A 296 -21.89 -21.97 -19.67
CA GLU A 296 -22.75 -22.94 -20.36
C GLU A 296 -24.20 -22.83 -19.86
N PHE A 297 -25.10 -23.25 -20.70
CA PHE A 297 -26.56 -23.26 -20.48
C PHE A 297 -27.09 -24.69 -20.53
N GLY A 298 -28.13 -24.98 -19.73
CA GLY A 298 -28.83 -26.25 -19.74
C GLY A 298 -27.96 -27.43 -19.27
N GLY A 299 -27.08 -27.19 -18.27
CA GLY A 299 -26.20 -28.25 -17.74
C GLY A 299 -25.16 -28.73 -18.77
N GLY A 300 -24.60 -27.83 -19.58
CA GLY A 300 -23.59 -28.14 -20.59
C GLY A 300 -24.16 -28.46 -22.00
N LEU A 301 -25.42 -28.12 -22.26
CA LEU A 301 -26.02 -28.33 -23.59
C LEU A 301 -25.50 -27.38 -24.66
N ALA A 302 -25.20 -26.14 -24.28
CA ALA A 302 -24.67 -25.13 -25.20
C ALA A 302 -23.79 -24.11 -24.46
N THR A 303 -22.76 -23.61 -25.13
CA THR A 303 -21.97 -22.48 -24.68
C THR A 303 -22.77 -21.20 -24.86
N LEU A 304 -22.94 -20.44 -23.79
CA LEU A 304 -23.58 -19.13 -23.79
C LEU A 304 -22.56 -18.02 -24.06
N THR A 305 -21.44 -18.06 -23.35
CA THR A 305 -20.32 -17.15 -23.57
C THR A 305 -18.98 -17.84 -23.34
N GLU A 306 -17.97 -17.44 -24.12
CA GLU A 306 -16.59 -17.90 -23.95
C GLU A 306 -15.64 -16.75 -24.29
N ASP A 307 -14.77 -16.37 -23.32
CA ASP A 307 -13.78 -15.30 -23.47
C ASP A 307 -12.38 -15.85 -23.16
N HIS A 308 -11.43 -15.50 -23.99
CA HIS A 308 -9.99 -15.72 -23.79
C HIS A 308 -9.26 -14.38 -23.81
N LEU A 309 -8.89 -13.85 -22.65
CA LEU A 309 -8.15 -12.59 -22.54
C LEU A 309 -6.68 -12.82 -22.22
N ARG A 310 -5.82 -12.05 -22.85
CA ARG A 310 -4.36 -12.04 -22.68
C ARG A 310 -3.92 -10.60 -22.57
N VAL A 311 -3.66 -10.13 -21.35
CA VAL A 311 -3.50 -8.72 -21.06
C VAL A 311 -2.11 -8.44 -20.46
N PHE A 312 -1.31 -7.66 -21.15
CA PHE A 312 -0.11 -7.07 -20.58
C PHE A 312 -0.47 -5.84 -19.75
N PHE A 313 0.15 -5.69 -18.60
CA PHE A 313 -0.09 -4.53 -17.76
C PHE A 313 1.21 -3.93 -17.22
N ALA A 314 1.16 -2.64 -16.95
CA ALA A 314 2.15 -1.91 -16.17
C ALA A 314 1.41 -1.03 -15.15
N ARG A 315 1.82 -1.12 -13.88
CA ARG A 315 1.17 -0.48 -12.77
C ARG A 315 2.17 0.18 -11.83
N LEU A 316 1.87 1.41 -11.44
CA LEU A 316 2.63 2.18 -10.47
C LEU A 316 1.77 2.41 -9.23
N ASP A 317 2.14 1.78 -8.12
CA ASP A 317 1.48 1.95 -6.82
C ASP A 317 2.25 2.94 -5.96
N GLY A 318 1.54 3.86 -5.31
CA GLY A 318 2.10 4.87 -4.44
C GLY A 318 1.48 4.86 -3.04
N HIS A 319 2.32 5.14 -2.04
CA HIS A 319 1.89 5.47 -0.68
C HIS A 319 2.70 6.64 -0.18
N TRP A 320 2.02 7.66 0.35
CA TRP A 320 2.65 8.85 0.89
C TRP A 320 1.92 9.35 2.12
N ALA A 321 2.66 9.48 3.25
CA ALA A 321 2.20 10.11 4.48
C ALA A 321 2.95 11.44 4.67
N PRO A 322 2.49 12.55 4.05
CA PRO A 322 3.15 13.84 4.14
C PRO A 322 3.13 14.38 5.58
N ALA A 323 4.13 15.20 5.94
CA ALA A 323 4.21 15.80 7.26
C ALA A 323 2.95 16.61 7.63
N ALA A 324 2.36 17.30 6.67
CA ALA A 324 1.12 18.06 6.86
C ALA A 324 -0.09 17.19 7.26
N LEU A 325 -0.11 15.92 6.86
CA LEU A 325 -1.13 14.94 7.25
C LEU A 325 -0.64 14.02 8.39
N ALA A 326 0.66 13.98 8.68
CA ALA A 326 1.24 13.09 9.69
C ALA A 326 0.74 13.41 11.10
N ASP A 327 0.57 14.69 11.44
CA ASP A 327 -0.01 15.14 12.70
C ASP A 327 -1.48 14.70 12.86
N HIS A 328 -2.15 14.45 11.72
CA HIS A 328 -3.51 13.93 11.62
C HIS A 328 -3.55 12.44 11.32
N SER A 329 -2.42 11.73 11.41
CA SER A 329 -2.31 10.30 11.06
C SER A 329 -2.82 10.00 9.65
N GLY A 330 -2.61 10.94 8.71
CA GLY A 330 -3.15 10.87 7.36
C GLY A 330 -2.16 10.30 6.36
N ALA A 331 -2.71 9.69 5.32
CA ALA A 331 -1.96 9.15 4.19
C ALA A 331 -2.74 9.27 2.88
N VAL A 332 -1.98 9.32 1.80
CA VAL A 332 -2.46 9.21 0.42
C VAL A 332 -1.93 7.90 -0.13
N THR A 333 -2.80 7.06 -0.68
CA THR A 333 -2.44 5.84 -1.41
C THR A 333 -3.13 5.87 -2.76
N GLY A 334 -2.58 5.18 -3.73
CA GLY A 334 -3.23 5.08 -5.03
C GLY A 334 -2.37 4.34 -6.03
N TYR A 335 -2.95 4.14 -7.20
CA TYR A 335 -2.22 3.56 -8.33
C TYR A 335 -2.68 4.19 -9.65
N VAL A 336 -1.82 4.04 -10.65
CA VAL A 336 -2.14 4.19 -12.05
C VAL A 336 -1.70 2.92 -12.78
N GLU A 337 -2.54 2.44 -13.69
CA GLU A 337 -2.32 1.20 -14.42
C GLU A 337 -2.69 1.39 -15.89
N VAL A 338 -1.87 0.83 -16.76
CA VAL A 338 -2.13 0.69 -18.20
C VAL A 338 -2.22 -0.79 -18.50
N ARG A 339 -3.28 -1.20 -19.17
CA ARG A 339 -3.56 -2.58 -19.58
C ARG A 339 -3.76 -2.61 -21.08
N HIS A 340 -3.17 -3.56 -21.75
CA HIS A 340 -3.32 -3.73 -23.20
C HIS A 340 -3.49 -5.20 -23.51
N GLY A 341 -4.63 -5.53 -24.05
CA GLY A 341 -4.91 -6.87 -24.54
C GLY A 341 -4.08 -7.24 -25.75
N THR A 342 -4.10 -8.48 -26.13
CA THR A 342 -3.49 -8.98 -27.38
C THR A 342 -4.33 -10.10 -27.97
N THR A 343 -4.37 -10.19 -29.27
CA THR A 343 -4.99 -11.31 -30.03
C THR A 343 -4.06 -12.52 -30.18
N ALA A 344 -2.85 -12.46 -29.61
CA ALA A 344 -1.90 -13.56 -29.59
C ALA A 344 -2.17 -14.52 -28.42
N LEU A 345 -1.40 -15.63 -28.33
CA LEU A 345 -1.43 -16.61 -27.24
C LEU A 345 -2.81 -17.28 -27.03
N GLY A 346 -3.61 -17.40 -28.10
CA GLY A 346 -4.93 -18.02 -28.03
C GLY A 346 -5.98 -17.12 -27.37
N ALA A 347 -5.84 -15.82 -27.48
CA ALA A 347 -6.88 -14.87 -27.12
C ALA A 347 -8.06 -14.93 -28.08
N SER A 348 -9.25 -14.52 -27.61
CA SER A 348 -10.43 -14.34 -28.46
C SER A 348 -10.17 -13.34 -29.59
N ASP A 349 -10.84 -13.56 -30.72
CA ASP A 349 -10.87 -12.62 -31.83
C ASP A 349 -12.05 -11.64 -31.71
N TYR A 350 -11.94 -10.47 -32.34
CA TYR A 350 -13.04 -9.51 -32.38
C TYR A 350 -14.24 -10.05 -33.15
N GLY A 351 -15.44 -9.96 -32.57
CA GLY A 351 -16.68 -10.36 -33.21
C GLY A 351 -16.99 -11.86 -33.11
N GLU A 352 -16.35 -12.59 -32.21
CA GLU A 352 -16.76 -13.96 -31.87
C GLU A 352 -18.20 -14.00 -31.36
N ILE A 353 -18.97 -14.98 -31.83
CA ILE A 353 -20.40 -15.10 -31.50
C ILE A 353 -20.61 -15.42 -30.01
N GLU A 354 -19.71 -16.22 -29.46
CA GLU A 354 -19.74 -16.67 -28.05
C GLU A 354 -19.05 -15.70 -27.09
N ALA A 355 -18.51 -14.56 -27.58
CA ALA A 355 -17.92 -13.56 -26.70
C ALA A 355 -18.96 -13.02 -25.70
N SER A 356 -18.55 -12.75 -24.47
CA SER A 356 -19.40 -12.16 -23.43
C SER A 356 -20.05 -10.85 -23.86
N ARG A 357 -19.40 -10.12 -24.77
CA ARG A 357 -19.94 -8.94 -25.47
C ARG A 357 -19.48 -8.99 -26.93
N TYR A 358 -20.44 -9.14 -27.83
CA TYR A 358 -20.19 -9.31 -29.29
C TYR A 358 -19.30 -8.21 -29.91
N LEU A 359 -19.41 -6.96 -29.43
CA LEU A 359 -18.60 -5.84 -29.86
C LEU A 359 -17.38 -5.59 -28.94
N GLY A 360 -17.14 -6.45 -27.98
CA GLY A 360 -16.00 -6.35 -27.08
C GLY A 360 -14.68 -6.55 -27.84
N VAL A 361 -13.71 -5.68 -27.58
CA VAL A 361 -12.39 -5.67 -28.21
C VAL A 361 -11.38 -6.36 -27.30
N PRO A 362 -10.87 -7.56 -27.68
CA PRO A 362 -9.95 -8.30 -26.81
C PRO A 362 -8.58 -7.63 -26.59
N ASP A 363 -8.11 -6.86 -27.56
CA ASP A 363 -6.85 -6.13 -27.52
C ASP A 363 -7.00 -4.63 -27.16
N ALA A 364 -8.10 -4.29 -26.48
CA ALA A 364 -8.37 -2.93 -26.02
C ALA A 364 -7.26 -2.38 -25.11
N LEU A 365 -7.05 -1.06 -25.20
CA LEU A 365 -6.19 -0.31 -24.30
C LEU A 365 -7.03 0.30 -23.18
N VAL A 366 -6.72 -0.07 -21.94
CA VAL A 366 -7.45 0.35 -20.73
C VAL A 366 -6.53 1.08 -19.77
N TYR A 367 -6.98 2.23 -19.29
CA TYR A 367 -6.32 3.00 -18.25
C TYR A 367 -7.15 2.91 -16.97
N ARG A 368 -6.51 2.59 -15.86
CA ARG A 368 -7.12 2.55 -14.52
C ARG A 368 -6.35 3.41 -13.54
N ALA A 369 -7.05 4.08 -12.66
CA ALA A 369 -6.44 4.82 -11.56
C ALA A 369 -7.33 4.76 -10.32
N GLU A 370 -6.69 4.72 -9.15
CA GLU A 370 -7.36 4.89 -7.88
C GLU A 370 -6.55 5.80 -6.98
N LEU A 371 -7.23 6.67 -6.25
CA LEU A 371 -6.65 7.55 -5.25
C LEU A 371 -7.47 7.42 -3.96
N GLN A 372 -6.80 7.12 -2.86
CA GLN A 372 -7.37 7.12 -1.52
C GLN A 372 -6.67 8.15 -0.66
N VAL A 373 -7.44 9.01 0.00
CA VAL A 373 -6.95 9.99 0.96
C VAL A 373 -7.64 9.73 2.28
N GLY A 374 -6.88 9.45 3.32
CA GLY A 374 -7.39 9.27 4.67
C GLY A 374 -6.72 10.21 5.65
N ALA A 375 -7.48 10.87 6.51
CA ALA A 375 -6.92 11.73 7.55
C ALA A 375 -7.89 11.89 8.73
N ARG A 376 -7.34 12.13 9.92
CA ARG A 376 -8.10 12.61 11.07
C ARG A 376 -8.51 14.06 10.80
N LEU A 377 -9.79 14.37 10.89
CA LEU A 377 -10.33 15.70 10.59
C LEU A 377 -10.38 16.56 11.85
N THR A 378 -11.05 16.07 12.89
CA THR A 378 -11.14 16.76 14.19
C THR A 378 -11.51 15.77 15.29
N GLY A 379 -10.92 15.91 16.48
CA GLY A 379 -11.15 14.97 17.59
C GLY A 379 -10.97 13.51 17.17
N PRO A 380 -11.94 12.64 17.39
CA PRO A 380 -11.87 11.23 16.97
C PRO A 380 -12.25 10.99 15.51
N LEU A 381 -12.80 11.99 14.80
CA LEU A 381 -13.35 11.85 13.44
C LEU A 381 -12.23 11.66 12.41
N VAL A 382 -12.38 10.62 11.60
CA VAL A 382 -11.50 10.27 10.48
C VAL A 382 -12.32 10.26 9.20
N GLY A 383 -11.86 10.98 8.18
CA GLY A 383 -12.43 10.96 6.83
C GLY A 383 -11.57 10.11 5.90
N LYS A 384 -12.23 9.37 5.01
CA LYS A 384 -11.60 8.63 3.92
C LYS A 384 -12.35 8.96 2.62
N LEU A 385 -11.60 9.42 1.61
CA LEU A 385 -12.07 9.63 0.25
C LEU A 385 -11.39 8.61 -0.64
N THR A 386 -12.15 7.90 -1.47
CA THR A 386 -11.63 7.04 -2.55
C THR A 386 -12.20 7.53 -3.87
N LEU A 387 -11.34 7.73 -4.85
CA LEU A 387 -11.68 8.05 -6.23
C LEU A 387 -11.16 6.91 -7.10
N SER A 388 -12.02 6.34 -7.94
CA SER A 388 -11.66 5.29 -8.89
C SER A 388 -12.05 5.74 -10.30
N TRP A 389 -11.20 5.46 -11.27
CA TRP A 389 -11.36 5.87 -12.65
C TRP A 389 -10.90 4.78 -13.60
N GLN A 390 -11.69 4.55 -14.66
CA GLN A 390 -11.34 3.70 -15.79
C GLN A 390 -11.68 4.42 -17.10
N HIS A 391 -10.79 4.29 -18.08
CA HIS A 391 -10.99 4.85 -19.41
C HIS A 391 -10.46 3.93 -20.50
N THR A 392 -11.20 3.81 -21.57
CA THR A 392 -10.85 3.13 -22.81
C THR A 392 -11.56 3.82 -23.98
N ASP A 393 -11.10 3.62 -25.19
CA ASP A 393 -11.79 4.09 -26.39
C ASP A 393 -12.58 2.98 -27.08
N ASP A 394 -12.38 1.74 -26.65
CA ASP A 394 -13.02 0.54 -27.20
C ASP A 394 -14.03 -0.07 -26.24
N PRO A 395 -15.13 -0.70 -26.75
CA PRO A 395 -15.98 -1.57 -25.93
C PRO A 395 -15.15 -2.75 -25.42
N LEU A 396 -15.31 -3.07 -24.13
CA LEU A 396 -14.52 -4.11 -23.47
C LEU A 396 -15.28 -5.45 -23.45
N LEU A 397 -14.56 -6.56 -23.33
CA LEU A 397 -15.14 -7.81 -22.86
C LEU A 397 -15.52 -7.69 -21.38
N SER A 398 -16.52 -8.43 -20.92
CA SER A 398 -17.16 -8.23 -19.60
C SER A 398 -16.19 -8.22 -18.42
N TYR A 399 -15.11 -9.00 -18.48
CA TYR A 399 -14.10 -9.05 -17.42
C TYR A 399 -13.31 -7.74 -17.25
N GLU A 400 -13.05 -7.04 -18.35
CA GLU A 400 -12.30 -5.77 -18.31
C GLU A 400 -13.17 -4.56 -17.94
N GLU A 401 -14.50 -4.69 -17.93
CA GLU A 401 -15.37 -3.60 -17.52
C GLU A 401 -15.19 -3.22 -16.05
N PHE A 402 -15.37 -1.95 -15.74
CA PHE A 402 -15.46 -1.48 -14.36
C PHE A 402 -16.81 -1.89 -13.77
N SER A 403 -16.80 -2.61 -12.65
CA SER A 403 -18.02 -3.09 -12.00
C SER A 403 -18.34 -2.34 -10.71
N VAL A 404 -19.63 -2.17 -10.43
CA VAL A 404 -20.18 -1.55 -9.22
C VAL A 404 -20.85 -2.60 -8.35
N GLY A 405 -20.60 -2.54 -7.04
CA GLY A 405 -21.17 -3.43 -6.04
C GLY A 405 -20.32 -3.45 -4.76
N ASN A 406 -20.61 -4.35 -3.85
CA ASN A 406 -20.05 -4.39 -2.50
C ASN A 406 -18.53 -4.34 -2.37
N MET A 407 -17.81 -4.96 -3.30
CA MET A 407 -16.37 -5.17 -3.17
C MET A 407 -15.56 -3.97 -3.70
N THR A 408 -16.19 -3.08 -4.46
CA THR A 408 -15.53 -1.93 -5.09
C THR A 408 -16.13 -0.62 -4.57
N VAL A 409 -17.20 -0.18 -5.20
CA VAL A 409 -18.02 0.98 -4.85
C VAL A 409 -19.48 0.59 -5.02
N GLY A 410 -20.39 1.20 -4.28
CA GLY A 410 -21.80 0.90 -4.36
C GLY A 410 -22.23 -0.24 -3.42
N ARG A 411 -21.89 -0.16 -2.14
CA ARG A 411 -22.23 -1.14 -1.09
C ARG A 411 -23.76 -1.42 -0.97
N GLY A 412 -24.60 -0.51 -1.47
CA GLY A 412 -26.05 -0.72 -1.52
C GLY A 412 -26.50 -1.71 -2.59
N TYR A 413 -25.68 -2.00 -3.57
CA TYR A 413 -25.97 -2.90 -4.70
C TYR A 413 -25.32 -4.27 -4.50
N ASP A 414 -25.82 -5.29 -5.20
CA ASP A 414 -25.17 -6.60 -5.26
C ASP A 414 -23.83 -6.50 -6.03
N PRO A 415 -22.87 -7.38 -5.79
CA PRO A 415 -21.61 -7.41 -6.53
C PRO A 415 -21.86 -7.50 -8.04
N SER A 416 -21.14 -6.70 -8.80
CA SER A 416 -21.28 -6.60 -10.27
C SER A 416 -22.71 -6.33 -10.75
N ALA A 417 -23.50 -5.61 -9.95
CA ALA A 417 -24.88 -5.25 -10.33
C ALA A 417 -24.95 -4.38 -11.58
N ALA A 418 -23.91 -3.63 -11.88
CA ALA A 418 -23.74 -2.88 -13.12
C ALA A 418 -22.26 -2.77 -13.45
N SER A 419 -21.96 -2.69 -14.74
CA SER A 419 -20.61 -2.51 -15.27
C SER A 419 -20.57 -1.51 -16.42
N GLY A 420 -19.38 -1.04 -16.77
CA GLY A 420 -19.19 -0.13 -17.88
C GLY A 420 -17.75 -0.08 -18.38
N ASP A 421 -17.59 0.29 -19.65
CA ASP A 421 -16.28 0.43 -20.30
C ASP A 421 -15.48 1.57 -19.68
N ARG A 422 -16.15 2.70 -19.42
CA ARG A 422 -15.61 3.88 -18.73
C ARG A 422 -16.33 4.08 -17.41
N ALA A 423 -15.59 4.51 -16.40
CA ALA A 423 -16.15 4.76 -15.09
C ALA A 423 -15.44 5.88 -14.36
N PHE A 424 -16.21 6.61 -13.56
CA PHE A 424 -15.71 7.44 -12.49
C PHE A 424 -16.52 7.16 -11.23
N ALA A 425 -15.85 6.74 -10.17
CA ALA A 425 -16.53 6.40 -8.92
C ALA A 425 -15.88 7.10 -7.73
N THR A 426 -16.73 7.48 -6.77
CA THR A 426 -16.33 8.16 -5.55
C THR A 426 -16.92 7.45 -4.35
N SER A 427 -16.13 7.19 -3.33
CA SER A 427 -16.58 6.72 -2.02
C SER A 427 -16.08 7.66 -0.94
N LEU A 428 -16.99 8.21 -0.14
CA LEU A 428 -16.68 9.05 1.02
C LEU A 428 -17.15 8.32 2.28
N GLU A 429 -16.22 8.05 3.19
CA GLU A 429 -16.52 7.40 4.47
C GLU A 429 -16.01 8.27 5.63
N PHE A 430 -16.87 8.47 6.62
CA PHE A 430 -16.51 9.04 7.90
C PHE A 430 -16.58 7.97 8.96
N THR A 431 -15.52 7.83 9.72
CA THR A 431 -15.41 6.90 10.84
C THR A 431 -14.76 7.58 12.04
N THR A 432 -14.60 6.88 13.14
CA THR A 432 -13.91 7.41 14.31
C THR A 432 -12.62 6.64 14.59
N THR A 433 -11.72 7.23 15.37
CA THR A 433 -10.70 6.44 16.07
C THR A 433 -11.40 5.42 16.98
N PRO A 434 -10.77 4.28 17.30
CA PRO A 434 -11.39 3.27 18.14
C PRO A 434 -11.80 3.81 19.50
N PHE A 435 -13.03 3.53 19.92
CA PHE A 435 -13.50 3.71 21.28
C PHE A 435 -13.27 2.41 22.04
N ALA A 436 -12.54 2.48 23.15
CA ALA A 436 -12.31 1.32 24.00
C ALA A 436 -13.55 1.03 24.88
N SER A 437 -13.93 -0.23 24.97
CA SER A 437 -14.93 -0.72 25.92
C SER A 437 -14.24 -1.20 27.22
N PRO A 438 -14.93 -1.14 28.38
CA PRO A 438 -14.44 -1.72 29.63
C PRO A 438 -14.13 -3.23 29.54
N TRP A 439 -14.69 -3.93 28.56
CA TRP A 439 -14.47 -5.36 28.33
C TRP A 439 -13.33 -5.67 27.35
N GLY A 440 -12.47 -4.68 27.03
CA GLY A 440 -11.33 -4.87 26.12
C GLY A 440 -11.67 -4.88 24.64
N MET A 441 -12.94 -4.67 24.28
CA MET A 441 -13.37 -4.52 22.88
C MET A 441 -13.14 -3.08 22.41
N ALA A 442 -12.86 -2.92 21.13
CA ALA A 442 -12.84 -1.61 20.48
C ALA A 442 -13.93 -1.53 19.43
N TRP A 443 -14.59 -0.39 19.31
CA TRP A 443 -15.63 -0.17 18.32
C TRP A 443 -15.44 1.15 17.57
N ARG A 444 -15.81 1.16 16.30
CA ARG A 444 -15.68 2.31 15.36
C ARG A 444 -16.94 2.43 14.52
N PRO A 445 -17.86 3.35 14.83
CA PRO A 445 -18.97 3.66 13.96
C PRO A 445 -18.46 4.31 12.67
N TYR A 446 -19.20 4.09 11.59
CA TYR A 446 -18.93 4.75 10.31
C TYR A 446 -20.24 5.08 9.58
N ALA A 447 -20.16 6.05 8.69
CA ALA A 447 -21.17 6.36 7.69
C ALA A 447 -20.48 6.62 6.36
N PHE A 448 -21.17 6.30 5.26
CA PHE A 448 -20.59 6.43 3.93
C PHE A 448 -21.62 6.90 2.90
N PHE A 449 -21.10 7.49 1.84
CA PHE A 449 -21.82 7.84 0.63
C PHE A 449 -20.94 7.51 -0.57
N GLU A 450 -21.54 6.92 -1.60
CA GLU A 450 -20.83 6.43 -2.79
C GLU A 450 -21.60 6.78 -4.04
N THR A 451 -20.87 7.14 -5.10
CA THR A 451 -21.43 7.40 -6.43
C THR A 451 -20.55 6.75 -7.49
N ALA A 452 -21.16 6.32 -8.58
CA ALA A 452 -20.46 5.85 -9.77
C ALA A 452 -21.20 6.32 -11.01
N GLU A 453 -20.46 6.89 -11.97
CA GLU A 453 -20.89 7.14 -13.32
C GLU A 453 -20.27 6.06 -14.22
N LEU A 454 -21.09 5.29 -14.90
CA LEU A 454 -20.70 4.24 -15.84
C LEU A 454 -21.08 4.66 -17.25
N THR A 455 -20.22 4.40 -18.23
CA THR A 455 -20.51 4.62 -19.65
C THR A 455 -20.16 3.35 -20.42
N ASN A 456 -21.13 2.81 -21.14
CA ASN A 456 -20.94 1.72 -22.06
C ASN A 456 -20.80 2.27 -23.50
N LEU A 457 -19.81 1.76 -24.23
CA LEU A 457 -19.46 2.19 -25.60
C LEU A 457 -20.19 1.38 -26.67
N SER A 458 -20.90 0.30 -26.29
CA SER A 458 -21.74 -0.44 -27.22
C SER A 458 -22.91 0.42 -27.71
N PRO A 459 -23.34 0.29 -28.98
CA PRO A 459 -24.54 0.94 -29.47
C PRO A 459 -25.73 0.60 -28.55
N ASP A 460 -26.59 1.57 -28.28
CA ASP A 460 -27.79 1.47 -27.40
C ASP A 460 -27.50 1.31 -25.89
N ALA A 461 -26.26 1.29 -25.46
CA ALA A 461 -25.92 1.12 -24.05
C ALA A 461 -25.79 2.51 -23.41
N GLY A 462 -25.71 3.39 -23.12
CA GLY A 462 -25.71 4.76 -22.60
C GLY A 462 -24.89 4.91 -21.30
N LYS A 463 -25.27 5.92 -20.56
CA LYS A 463 -24.72 6.22 -19.25
C LYS A 463 -25.64 5.72 -18.15
N LEU A 464 -25.05 5.25 -17.07
CA LEU A 464 -25.74 4.86 -15.84
C LEU A 464 -25.06 5.51 -14.64
N ASP A 465 -25.85 6.28 -13.90
CA ASP A 465 -25.43 6.90 -12.65
C ASP A 465 -26.02 6.12 -11.48
N LEU A 466 -25.16 5.70 -10.56
CA LEU A 466 -25.54 4.94 -9.38
C LEU A 466 -25.00 5.63 -8.13
N SER A 467 -25.82 5.66 -7.09
CA SER A 467 -25.42 6.14 -5.79
C SER A 467 -25.95 5.26 -4.67
N SER A 468 -25.22 5.17 -3.59
CA SER A 468 -25.63 4.45 -2.39
C SER A 468 -25.07 5.11 -1.14
N GLY A 469 -25.69 4.84 0.00
CA GLY A 469 -25.21 5.33 1.27
C GLY A 469 -25.64 4.43 2.41
N GLY A 470 -24.98 4.60 3.55
CA GLY A 470 -25.25 3.76 4.69
C GLY A 470 -24.41 4.10 5.90
N PHE A 471 -24.55 3.28 6.91
CA PHE A 471 -23.80 3.39 8.16
C PHE A 471 -23.57 2.00 8.78
N GLY A 472 -22.66 1.94 9.73
CA GLY A 472 -22.36 0.69 10.41
C GLY A 472 -21.43 0.86 11.58
N VAL A 473 -20.99 -0.26 12.11
CA VAL A 473 -20.02 -0.32 13.21
C VAL A 473 -19.03 -1.46 12.98
N ARG A 474 -17.75 -1.15 13.14
CA ARG A 474 -16.67 -2.12 13.18
C ARG A 474 -16.31 -2.39 14.63
N LEU A 475 -16.34 -3.65 14.99
CA LEU A 475 -16.07 -4.15 16.35
C LEU A 475 -14.81 -5.00 16.31
N GLN A 476 -13.81 -4.64 17.09
CA GLN A 476 -12.69 -5.51 17.39
C GLN A 476 -12.99 -6.23 18.70
N LEU A 477 -13.39 -7.50 18.60
CA LEU A 477 -13.79 -8.31 19.75
C LEU A 477 -12.57 -8.80 20.52
N THR A 478 -11.52 -9.19 19.81
CA THR A 478 -10.22 -9.58 20.33
C THR A 478 -9.11 -9.00 19.44
N PRO A 479 -7.83 -9.07 19.82
CA PRO A 479 -6.74 -8.66 18.92
C PRO A 479 -6.70 -9.41 17.58
N ARG A 480 -7.40 -10.55 17.48
CA ARG A 480 -7.42 -11.43 16.30
C ARG A 480 -8.79 -11.55 15.63
N MET A 481 -9.84 -10.95 16.19
CA MET A 481 -11.21 -11.13 15.70
C MET A 481 -11.92 -9.79 15.52
N ASP A 482 -12.34 -9.52 14.29
CA ASP A 482 -13.07 -8.33 13.90
C ASP A 482 -14.45 -8.70 13.33
N VAL A 483 -15.45 -7.88 13.67
CA VAL A 483 -16.81 -7.96 13.14
C VAL A 483 -17.18 -6.60 12.53
N ASP A 484 -17.75 -6.59 11.33
CA ASP A 484 -18.35 -5.40 10.72
C ASP A 484 -19.84 -5.65 10.52
N VAL A 485 -20.67 -4.74 10.98
CA VAL A 485 -22.11 -4.74 10.76
C VAL A 485 -22.52 -3.40 10.18
N GLY A 486 -23.06 -3.41 8.98
CA GLY A 486 -23.47 -2.23 8.26
C GLY A 486 -24.84 -2.36 7.61
N TRP A 487 -25.49 -1.24 7.40
CA TRP A 487 -26.68 -1.12 6.59
C TRP A 487 -26.39 -0.20 5.41
N ALA A 488 -26.79 -0.64 4.21
CA ALA A 488 -26.57 0.08 2.97
C ALA A 488 -27.85 0.17 2.15
N ARG A 489 -28.08 1.32 1.53
CA ARG A 489 -29.25 1.59 0.69
C ARG A 489 -28.83 2.10 -0.67
N PRO A 490 -29.30 1.50 -1.78
CA PRO A 490 -29.19 2.06 -3.11
C PRO A 490 -30.18 3.24 -3.27
N PHE A 491 -29.77 4.29 -3.96
CA PHE A 491 -30.64 5.45 -4.20
C PHE A 491 -31.16 5.49 -5.64
N ASP A 492 -30.53 4.75 -6.55
CA ASP A 492 -30.87 4.72 -7.97
C ASP A 492 -31.25 3.32 -8.42
N SER A 493 -32.00 3.25 -9.53
CA SER A 493 -32.36 2.01 -10.20
C SER A 493 -31.26 1.54 -11.15
N LEU A 494 -31.06 0.23 -11.27
CA LEU A 494 -30.17 -0.38 -12.26
C LEU A 494 -30.71 -0.26 -13.71
N TYR A 495 -31.98 0.05 -13.88
CA TYR A 495 -32.67 0.14 -15.18
C TYR A 495 -32.91 1.59 -15.64
N GLY A 496 -32.18 2.55 -15.03
CA GLY A 496 -32.33 3.96 -15.34
C GLY A 496 -33.51 4.65 -14.61
N PRO A 497 -33.81 5.91 -14.97
CA PRO A 497 -34.82 6.71 -14.29
C PRO A 497 -36.20 6.08 -14.37
N GLY A 498 -36.86 5.91 -13.22
CA GLY A 498 -38.20 5.34 -13.10
C GLY A 498 -38.28 3.83 -12.94
N GLY A 499 -37.17 3.11 -13.01
CA GLY A 499 -37.11 1.69 -12.67
C GLY A 499 -37.13 1.43 -11.15
N ASP A 500 -37.42 0.21 -10.76
CA ASP A 500 -37.41 -0.21 -9.37
C ASP A 500 -35.98 -0.16 -8.80
N ARG A 501 -35.86 0.31 -7.56
CA ARG A 501 -34.61 0.33 -6.83
C ARG A 501 -34.39 -1.00 -6.12
N PRO A 502 -33.15 -1.52 -6.11
CA PRO A 502 -32.86 -2.70 -5.30
C PRO A 502 -33.14 -2.46 -3.80
N ALA A 503 -33.46 -3.52 -3.09
CA ALA A 503 -33.69 -3.46 -1.65
C ALA A 503 -32.44 -3.08 -0.87
N SER A 504 -32.61 -2.42 0.27
CA SER A 504 -31.51 -2.15 1.22
C SER A 504 -30.89 -3.45 1.71
N ARG A 505 -29.60 -3.40 2.04
CA ARG A 505 -28.82 -4.56 2.46
C ARG A 505 -28.32 -4.41 3.90
N LEU A 506 -28.41 -5.48 4.66
CA LEU A 506 -27.67 -5.64 5.91
C LEU A 506 -26.39 -6.38 5.58
N LEU A 507 -25.24 -5.78 5.87
CA LEU A 507 -23.93 -6.27 5.55
C LEU A 507 -23.24 -6.72 6.84
N ILE A 508 -22.83 -7.98 6.90
CA ILE A 508 -22.16 -8.55 8.07
C ILE A 508 -20.89 -9.25 7.61
N SER A 509 -19.79 -8.99 8.29
CA SER A 509 -18.57 -9.79 8.12
C SER A 509 -17.92 -10.10 9.46
N LEU A 510 -17.37 -11.29 9.56
CA LEU A 510 -16.54 -11.78 10.65
C LEU A 510 -15.19 -12.18 10.06
N SER A 511 -14.11 -11.70 10.64
CA SER A 511 -12.75 -12.10 10.27
C SER A 511 -11.93 -12.46 11.49
N THR A 512 -11.08 -13.47 11.36
CA THR A 512 -10.16 -13.90 12.42
C THR A 512 -8.83 -14.37 11.84
N THR A 513 -7.73 -14.03 12.53
CA THR A 513 -6.41 -14.62 12.33
C THR A 513 -6.23 -15.77 13.31
N LEU A 514 -5.72 -16.91 12.83
CA LEU A 514 -5.55 -18.13 13.61
C LEU A 514 -4.15 -18.20 14.24
N PHE A 515 -3.13 -17.73 13.52
CA PHE A 515 -1.73 -17.72 13.92
C PHE A 515 -1.13 -16.32 13.81
#